data_e0913f27f584b27ae0b0a8b857b0307e
#
_entry.id   e0913f27f584b27ae0b0a8b857b0307e
#
_cell.length_a   1.000
_cell.length_b   1.000
_cell.length_c   1.000
_cell.angle_alpha   90.00
_cell.angle_beta   90.00
_cell.angle_gamma   90.00
#
_symmetry.space_group_name_H-M   'P 1'
#
loop_
_entity.id
_entity.type
_entity.pdbx_description
1 polymer ?
#
loop_
_entity_poly.entity_id
_entity_poly.type
_entity_poly.pdbx_seq_one_letter_code
_entity_poly.pdbx_strand_id
1 'polypeptide(L)'
;MNTLNDAAATQKSGPAHYDPDEWALRCALANCYHLIDYMGWTETIFNHISARLPGDAHEYLVNPFSLNYTEITPENLLKVDIDGQKVESSPFDGNPAGFALHGALHQARDDIRCIIHTHTTPISAVVQKKNGFDHNSFYGAQLFGRIGYHTFEGITLYEHERPRMVASLGDKHILALRNHGIAVAEGSVAKAFFLLWTVQRAAEVQCAAGALPGDDNPLPLPIQEKCAEQTAMLIRDSGFANKFFDAMVRKMKAETGRGW
;
A
#
# COMPACT_ATOMS: atom_id res chain seq x y z
N MET A 1 21.41 -36.24 0.35
CA MET A 1 21.99 -35.17 1.17
C MET A 1 22.05 -33.93 0.30
N ASN A 2 21.03 -33.10 0.34
CA ASN A 2 21.01 -31.82 -0.35
C ASN A 2 20.91 -30.74 0.73
N THR A 3 22.03 -30.09 0.97
CA THR A 3 22.14 -28.90 1.80
C THR A 3 21.60 -27.74 0.98
N LEU A 4 20.34 -27.36 1.20
CA LEU A 4 19.84 -26.07 0.79
C LEU A 4 20.47 -25.03 1.73
N ASN A 5 21.42 -24.28 1.19
CA ASN A 5 22.02 -23.12 1.84
C ASN A 5 20.89 -22.12 2.22
N ASP A 6 20.73 -21.93 3.52
CA ASP A 6 20.07 -20.75 4.10
C ASP A 6 20.87 -19.52 3.70
N ALA A 7 20.49 -18.90 2.58
CA ALA A 7 20.87 -17.53 2.31
C ALA A 7 20.00 -16.61 3.18
N ALA A 8 20.32 -16.52 4.45
CA ALA A 8 19.90 -15.40 5.29
C ALA A 8 20.46 -14.14 4.60
N ALA A 9 19.56 -13.32 4.04
CA ALA A 9 19.92 -12.01 3.56
C ALA A 9 20.55 -11.27 4.75
N THR A 10 21.84 -10.99 4.67
CA THR A 10 22.56 -10.18 5.66
C THR A 10 21.93 -8.80 5.66
N GLN A 11 21.04 -8.55 6.64
CA GLN A 11 20.51 -7.25 6.93
C GLN A 11 21.73 -6.36 7.26
N LYS A 12 22.00 -5.36 6.42
CA LYS A 12 23.04 -4.38 6.72
C LYS A 12 22.65 -3.70 8.02
N SER A 13 23.53 -3.73 9.03
CA SER A 13 23.35 -2.95 10.24
C SER A 13 23.19 -1.48 9.87
N GLY A 14 22.11 -0.87 10.33
CA GLY A 14 21.83 0.55 10.07
C GLY A 14 22.84 1.49 10.75
N PRO A 15 22.76 2.79 10.43
CA PRO A 15 23.52 3.80 11.17
C PRO A 15 23.27 3.69 12.68
N ALA A 16 24.29 3.85 13.49
CA ALA A 16 24.28 3.60 14.95
C ALA A 16 23.24 4.42 15.76
N HIS A 17 22.64 5.45 15.14
CA HIS A 17 21.62 6.30 15.77
C HIS A 17 20.18 5.82 15.58
N TYR A 18 19.93 4.82 14.72
CA TYR A 18 18.60 4.21 14.56
C TYR A 18 18.47 2.95 15.41
N ASP A 19 17.29 2.76 15.98
CA ASP A 19 16.87 1.45 16.50
C ASP A 19 16.85 0.43 15.35
N PRO A 20 17.32 -0.82 15.56
CA PRO A 20 17.37 -1.84 14.52
C PRO A 20 16.01 -2.14 13.86
N ASP A 21 14.91 -2.14 14.64
CA ASP A 21 13.57 -2.41 14.12
C ASP A 21 13.05 -1.20 13.31
N GLU A 22 13.32 0.03 13.76
CA GLU A 22 13.03 1.23 12.99
C GLU A 22 13.82 1.23 11.68
N TRP A 23 15.13 0.90 11.72
CA TRP A 23 15.94 0.85 10.51
C TRP A 23 15.45 -0.20 9.52
N ALA A 24 15.08 -1.38 9.97
CA ALA A 24 14.50 -2.41 9.11
C ALA A 24 13.21 -1.94 8.45
N LEU A 25 12.34 -1.22 9.19
CA LEU A 25 11.12 -0.64 8.66
C LEU A 25 11.41 0.46 7.63
N ARG A 26 12.39 1.33 7.87
CA ARG A 26 12.84 2.37 6.93
C ARG A 26 13.34 1.75 5.63
N CYS A 27 14.14 0.68 5.68
CA CYS A 27 14.59 -0.05 4.50
C CYS A 27 13.42 -0.70 3.74
N ALA A 28 12.49 -1.36 4.44
CA ALA A 28 11.32 -1.97 3.82
C ALA A 28 10.43 -0.92 3.13
N LEU A 29 10.20 0.22 3.77
CA LEU A 29 9.40 1.30 3.22
C LEU A 29 10.09 1.96 2.01
N ALA A 30 11.38 2.24 2.07
CA ALA A 30 12.14 2.76 0.92
C ALA A 30 12.13 1.77 -0.26
N ASN A 31 12.30 0.48 0.00
CA ASN A 31 12.14 -0.55 -1.03
C ASN A 31 10.74 -0.55 -1.64
N CYS A 32 9.69 -0.32 -0.85
CA CYS A 32 8.33 -0.23 -1.35
C CYS A 32 8.14 0.96 -2.30
N TYR A 33 8.67 2.15 -1.96
CA TYR A 33 8.67 3.30 -2.87
C TYR A 33 9.36 2.98 -4.19
N HIS A 34 10.54 2.39 -4.14
CA HIS A 34 11.27 2.00 -5.34
C HIS A 34 10.56 0.92 -6.16
N LEU A 35 9.83 -0.01 -5.50
CA LEU A 35 9.00 -1.00 -6.19
C LEU A 35 7.82 -0.37 -6.91
N ILE A 36 7.14 0.62 -6.29
CA ILE A 36 6.04 1.35 -6.92
C ILE A 36 6.55 2.07 -8.19
N ASP A 37 7.74 2.68 -8.12
CA ASP A 37 8.39 3.28 -9.29
C ASP A 37 8.75 2.23 -10.35
N TYR A 38 9.39 1.14 -9.93
CA TYR A 38 9.77 0.04 -10.82
C TYR A 38 8.59 -0.58 -11.56
N MET A 39 7.41 -0.63 -10.91
CA MET A 39 6.17 -1.12 -11.52
C MET A 39 5.47 -0.07 -12.39
N GLY A 40 5.96 1.18 -12.44
CA GLY A 40 5.32 2.27 -13.18
C GLY A 40 4.00 2.77 -12.56
N TRP A 41 3.86 2.65 -11.23
CA TRP A 41 2.65 3.03 -10.50
C TRP A 41 2.78 4.38 -9.79
N THR A 42 3.82 5.14 -10.11
CA THR A 42 4.04 6.50 -9.58
C THR A 42 3.21 7.54 -10.32
N GLU A 43 2.99 8.65 -9.68
CA GLU A 43 2.43 9.86 -10.26
C GLU A 43 3.30 11.05 -9.85
N THR A 44 4.47 11.16 -10.47
CA THR A 44 5.51 12.16 -10.16
C THR A 44 5.87 12.17 -8.67
N ILE A 45 5.70 13.31 -7.97
CA ILE A 45 5.91 13.47 -6.53
C ILE A 45 4.64 13.22 -5.69
N PHE A 46 3.51 12.99 -6.37
CA PHE A 46 2.24 12.69 -5.71
C PHE A 46 2.19 11.21 -5.27
N ASN A 47 1.10 10.83 -4.62
CA ASN A 47 0.96 9.57 -3.90
C ASN A 47 1.85 9.53 -2.64
N HIS A 48 1.54 8.63 -1.74
CA HIS A 48 2.29 8.51 -0.50
C HIS A 48 2.10 7.12 0.12
N ILE A 49 3.14 6.68 0.82
CA ILE A 49 3.12 5.42 1.55
C ILE A 49 3.58 5.73 2.97
N SER A 50 2.89 5.19 3.96
CA SER A 50 3.32 5.30 5.35
C SER A 50 3.49 3.95 6.00
N ALA A 51 4.39 3.89 6.97
CA ALA A 51 4.57 2.72 7.82
C ALA A 51 4.68 3.15 9.28
N ARG A 52 3.77 2.63 10.13
CA ARG A 52 3.70 2.93 11.56
C ARG A 52 4.85 2.26 12.28
N LEU A 53 5.56 3.02 13.11
CA LEU A 53 6.63 2.53 13.95
C LEU A 53 6.10 1.59 15.05
N PRO A 54 6.91 0.65 15.52
CA PRO A 54 6.58 -0.12 16.72
C PRO A 54 6.52 0.81 17.95
N GLY A 55 5.75 0.41 18.96
CA GLY A 55 5.57 1.18 20.21
C GLY A 55 4.26 1.96 20.27
N ASP A 56 4.07 2.70 21.35
CA ASP A 56 2.80 3.34 21.71
C ASP A 56 2.68 4.81 21.25
N ALA A 57 3.75 5.39 20.71
CA ALA A 57 3.81 6.81 20.34
C ALA A 57 2.94 7.19 19.13
N HIS A 58 2.35 6.21 18.44
CA HIS A 58 1.56 6.42 17.22
C HIS A 58 2.28 7.20 16.11
N GLU A 59 3.60 7.07 16.06
CA GLU A 59 4.45 7.69 15.03
C GLU A 59 4.50 6.82 13.78
N TYR A 60 4.66 7.45 12.62
CA TYR A 60 4.83 6.73 11.36
C TYR A 60 5.85 7.40 10.44
N LEU A 61 6.42 6.59 9.55
CA LEU A 61 7.32 7.03 8.48
C LEU A 61 6.52 7.34 7.22
N VAL A 62 6.93 8.38 6.51
CA VAL A 62 6.33 8.78 5.22
C VAL A 62 7.37 9.45 4.33
N ASN A 63 7.13 9.53 3.01
CA ASN A 63 8.04 10.21 2.09
C ASN A 63 8.07 11.73 2.25
N PRO A 64 9.23 12.36 2.00
CA PRO A 64 9.32 13.78 1.67
C PRO A 64 8.47 14.11 0.43
N PHE A 65 7.65 15.18 0.50
CA PHE A 65 6.72 15.52 -0.58
C PHE A 65 7.40 15.99 -1.88
N SER A 66 8.58 16.58 -1.79
CA SER A 66 9.28 17.15 -2.96
C SER A 66 10.15 16.14 -3.72
N LEU A 67 10.27 14.89 -3.24
CA LEU A 67 11.15 13.89 -3.81
C LEU A 67 10.36 12.90 -4.68
N ASN A 68 10.95 12.51 -5.82
CA ASN A 68 10.47 11.36 -6.58
C ASN A 68 10.71 10.05 -5.80
N TYR A 69 9.96 9.02 -6.11
CA TYR A 69 10.09 7.73 -5.42
C TYR A 69 11.47 7.10 -5.55
N THR A 70 12.19 7.38 -6.64
CA THR A 70 13.58 6.93 -6.84
C THR A 70 14.60 7.64 -5.95
N GLU A 71 14.24 8.77 -5.36
CA GLU A 71 15.08 9.57 -4.48
C GLU A 71 14.85 9.25 -2.99
N ILE A 72 13.85 8.42 -2.68
CA ILE A 72 13.54 8.02 -1.31
C ILE A 72 14.60 7.04 -0.82
N THR A 73 15.19 7.34 0.33
CA THR A 73 16.16 6.49 1.03
C THR A 73 15.66 6.20 2.46
N PRO A 74 16.17 5.17 3.14
CA PRO A 74 15.82 4.92 4.53
C PRO A 74 16.06 6.14 5.44
N GLU A 75 17.12 6.93 5.16
CA GLU A 75 17.53 8.06 5.96
C GLU A 75 16.69 9.31 5.75
N ASN A 76 16.16 9.53 4.53
CA ASN A 76 15.38 10.74 4.23
C ASN A 76 13.88 10.61 4.49
N LEU A 77 13.38 9.41 4.84
CA LEU A 77 12.02 9.24 5.28
C LEU A 77 11.71 10.11 6.49
N LEU A 78 10.59 10.83 6.43
CA LEU A 78 10.11 11.65 7.54
C LEU A 78 9.53 10.76 8.62
N LYS A 79 9.83 11.07 9.88
CA LYS A 79 9.16 10.54 11.06
C LYS A 79 8.20 11.60 11.59
N VAL A 80 6.92 11.27 11.60
CA VAL A 80 5.84 12.19 11.98
C VAL A 80 4.92 11.54 13.01
N ASP A 81 4.26 12.38 13.79
CA ASP A 81 3.17 11.96 14.68
C ASP A 81 1.85 11.78 13.91
N ILE A 82 0.79 11.44 14.65
CA ILE A 82 -0.54 11.18 14.08
C ILE A 82 -1.16 12.42 13.40
N ASP A 83 -0.73 13.61 13.75
CA ASP A 83 -1.20 14.87 13.20
C ASP A 83 -0.30 15.38 12.06
N GLY A 84 0.75 14.61 11.71
CA GLY A 84 1.69 14.93 10.64
C GLY A 84 2.79 15.91 11.05
N GLN A 85 2.97 16.16 12.36
CA GLN A 85 4.07 16.99 12.85
C GLN A 85 5.37 16.19 12.83
N LYS A 86 6.46 16.80 12.36
CA LYS A 86 7.77 16.14 12.35
C LYS A 86 8.27 15.89 13.78
N VAL A 87 8.59 14.65 14.08
CA VAL A 87 9.19 14.23 15.37
C VAL A 87 10.71 14.34 15.32
N GLU A 88 11.30 14.25 14.13
CA GLU A 88 12.72 14.41 13.87
C GLU A 88 12.96 15.62 12.96
N SER A 89 14.14 16.25 13.10
CA SER A 89 14.56 17.34 12.21
C SER A 89 14.78 16.81 10.79
N SER A 90 14.15 17.46 9.83
CA SER A 90 14.31 17.14 8.40
C SER A 90 14.26 18.43 7.57
N PRO A 91 15.08 18.55 6.52
CA PRO A 91 15.01 19.68 5.59
C PRO A 91 13.78 19.61 4.67
N PHE A 92 13.06 18.49 4.68
CA PHE A 92 11.89 18.25 3.85
C PHE A 92 10.59 18.42 4.63
N ASP A 93 9.51 18.69 3.90
CA ASP A 93 8.15 18.71 4.43
C ASP A 93 7.35 17.52 3.88
N GLY A 94 6.30 17.12 4.60
CA GLY A 94 5.39 16.08 4.17
C GLY A 94 4.19 16.64 3.40
N ASN A 95 3.42 15.74 2.78
CA ASN A 95 2.22 16.10 2.04
C ASN A 95 1.01 16.26 3.00
N PRO A 96 0.40 17.46 3.14
CA PRO A 96 -0.77 17.66 4.02
C PRO A 96 -1.95 16.74 3.69
N ALA A 97 -2.21 16.47 2.40
CA ALA A 97 -3.27 15.54 1.99
C ALA A 97 -3.00 14.10 2.47
N GLY A 98 -1.72 13.69 2.46
CA GLY A 98 -1.30 12.41 3.00
C GLY A 98 -1.57 12.30 4.50
N PHE A 99 -1.31 13.34 5.25
CA PHE A 99 -1.54 13.34 6.71
C PHE A 99 -3.02 13.21 7.07
N ALA A 100 -3.93 13.83 6.29
CA ALA A 100 -5.36 13.69 6.53
C ALA A 100 -5.82 12.22 6.39
N LEU A 101 -5.42 11.53 5.33
CA LEU A 101 -5.78 10.14 5.08
C LEU A 101 -5.03 9.17 6.03
N HIS A 102 -3.70 9.24 6.05
CA HIS A 102 -2.88 8.26 6.79
C HIS A 102 -3.03 8.41 8.30
N GLY A 103 -3.02 9.64 8.81
CA GLY A 103 -3.25 9.92 10.23
C GLY A 103 -4.60 9.38 10.70
N ALA A 104 -5.67 9.61 9.92
CA ALA A 104 -6.99 9.09 10.26
C ALA A 104 -7.04 7.56 10.39
N LEU A 105 -6.48 6.85 9.41
CA LEU A 105 -6.53 5.39 9.39
C LEU A 105 -5.59 4.76 10.44
N HIS A 106 -4.37 5.31 10.61
CA HIS A 106 -3.46 4.85 11.66
C HIS A 106 -3.99 5.11 13.07
N GLN A 107 -4.71 6.21 13.28
CA GLN A 107 -5.34 6.51 14.57
C GLN A 107 -6.51 5.57 14.88
N ALA A 108 -7.31 5.25 13.88
CA ALA A 108 -8.54 4.49 14.07
C ALA A 108 -8.34 2.98 14.27
N ARG A 109 -7.21 2.43 13.78
CA ARG A 109 -7.01 0.97 13.72
C ARG A 109 -5.56 0.58 14.01
N ASP A 110 -5.34 -0.08 15.13
CA ASP A 110 -4.01 -0.55 15.58
C ASP A 110 -3.44 -1.69 14.74
N ASP A 111 -4.27 -2.45 14.06
CA ASP A 111 -3.86 -3.52 13.15
C ASP A 111 -3.32 -2.99 11.81
N ILE A 112 -3.56 -1.72 11.48
CA ILE A 112 -3.01 -1.06 10.29
C ILE A 112 -1.62 -0.53 10.62
N ARG A 113 -0.59 -1.13 9.99
CA ARG A 113 0.81 -0.73 10.14
C ARG A 113 1.42 -0.13 8.88
N CYS A 114 0.80 -0.33 7.71
CA CYS A 114 1.24 0.27 6.45
C CYS A 114 0.04 0.67 5.60
N ILE A 115 0.10 1.85 5.02
CA ILE A 115 -0.91 2.37 4.10
C ILE A 115 -0.21 2.78 2.81
N ILE A 116 -0.74 2.33 1.66
CA ILE A 116 -0.27 2.73 0.34
C ILE A 116 -1.42 3.38 -0.40
N HIS A 117 -1.24 4.63 -0.82
CA HIS A 117 -2.21 5.39 -1.61
C HIS A 117 -1.67 5.64 -3.01
N THR A 118 -2.45 5.31 -4.04
CA THR A 118 -2.08 5.49 -5.46
C THR A 118 -3.26 5.90 -6.34
N HIS A 119 -2.94 6.52 -7.50
CA HIS A 119 -3.90 6.99 -8.51
C HIS A 119 -3.64 6.38 -9.89
N THR A 120 -3.14 5.17 -10.01
CA THR A 120 -2.86 4.58 -11.33
C THR A 120 -4.08 4.64 -12.25
N THR A 121 -3.86 4.83 -13.55
CA THR A 121 -4.94 4.98 -14.52
C THR A 121 -6.00 3.86 -14.44
N PRO A 122 -5.64 2.56 -14.37
CA PRO A 122 -6.64 1.50 -14.24
C PRO A 122 -7.48 1.60 -12.96
N ILE A 123 -6.85 1.87 -11.82
CA ILE A 123 -7.54 2.03 -10.54
C ILE A 123 -8.46 3.24 -10.58
N SER A 124 -7.97 4.40 -11.04
CA SER A 124 -8.76 5.62 -11.15
C SER A 124 -9.96 5.44 -12.09
N ALA A 125 -9.79 4.70 -13.20
CA ALA A 125 -10.88 4.37 -14.10
C ALA A 125 -11.96 3.50 -13.44
N VAL A 126 -11.56 2.49 -12.67
CA VAL A 126 -12.50 1.59 -11.99
C VAL A 126 -13.27 2.30 -10.88
N VAL A 127 -12.60 3.13 -10.04
CA VAL A 127 -13.27 3.82 -8.92
C VAL A 127 -14.21 4.94 -9.36
N GLN A 128 -14.14 5.39 -10.62
CA GLN A 128 -15.13 6.29 -11.23
C GLN A 128 -16.44 5.57 -11.60
N LYS A 129 -16.42 4.25 -11.79
CA LYS A 129 -17.63 3.50 -12.14
C LYS A 129 -18.53 3.34 -10.92
N LYS A 130 -19.83 3.49 -11.09
CA LYS A 130 -20.83 3.34 -10.02
C LYS A 130 -20.69 2.01 -9.27
N ASN A 131 -20.43 0.93 -9.98
CA ASN A 131 -20.29 -0.41 -9.39
C ASN A 131 -18.86 -0.64 -8.81
N GLY A 132 -17.87 0.19 -9.17
CA GLY A 132 -16.49 0.02 -8.73
C GLY A 132 -15.83 -1.24 -9.27
N PHE A 133 -15.11 -1.94 -8.41
CA PHE A 133 -14.47 -3.21 -8.76
C PHE A 133 -15.50 -4.32 -8.96
N ASP A 134 -15.39 -5.04 -10.07
CA ASP A 134 -16.08 -6.32 -10.25
C ASP A 134 -15.29 -7.48 -9.63
N HIS A 135 -15.95 -8.61 -9.49
CA HIS A 135 -15.38 -9.81 -8.88
C HIS A 135 -15.39 -11.01 -9.81
N ASN A 136 -15.41 -10.78 -11.14
CA ASN A 136 -15.50 -11.81 -12.16
C ASN A 136 -14.16 -12.34 -12.66
N SER A 137 -13.04 -11.73 -12.25
CA SER A 137 -11.70 -12.20 -12.59
C SER A 137 -11.02 -12.88 -11.40
N PHE A 138 -9.93 -13.62 -11.68
CA PHE A 138 -9.10 -14.23 -10.63
C PHE A 138 -8.65 -13.22 -9.57
N TYR A 139 -8.26 -12.00 -9.99
CA TYR A 139 -7.84 -10.94 -9.06
C TYR A 139 -9.02 -10.23 -8.43
N GLY A 140 -10.09 -9.97 -9.20
CA GLY A 140 -11.28 -9.30 -8.69
C GLY A 140 -12.01 -10.13 -7.63
N ALA A 141 -12.10 -11.46 -7.80
CA ALA A 141 -12.70 -12.36 -6.82
C ALA A 141 -11.96 -12.35 -5.46
N GLN A 142 -10.65 -12.12 -5.45
CA GLN A 142 -9.86 -12.00 -4.23
C GLN A 142 -10.20 -10.76 -3.40
N LEU A 143 -10.84 -9.78 -4.02
CA LEU A 143 -11.23 -8.51 -3.40
C LEU A 143 -12.68 -8.52 -2.88
N PHE A 144 -13.44 -9.59 -3.12
CA PHE A 144 -14.84 -9.67 -2.72
C PHE A 144 -15.03 -9.41 -1.22
N GLY A 145 -15.91 -8.46 -0.88
CA GLY A 145 -16.20 -8.08 0.50
C GLY A 145 -15.09 -7.29 1.22
N ARG A 146 -13.95 -6.99 0.57
CA ARG A 146 -12.77 -6.38 1.19
C ARG A 146 -12.61 -4.90 0.91
N ILE A 147 -13.49 -4.29 0.09
CA ILE A 147 -13.39 -2.89 -0.35
C ILE A 147 -14.48 -2.05 0.33
N GLY A 148 -14.05 -0.99 1.01
CA GLY A 148 -14.89 0.14 1.41
C GLY A 148 -14.85 1.22 0.34
N TYR A 149 -15.94 1.95 0.16
CA TYR A 149 -16.03 3.04 -0.82
C TYR A 149 -16.32 4.36 -0.12
N HIS A 150 -15.47 5.35 -0.35
CA HIS A 150 -15.62 6.70 0.14
C HIS A 150 -16.03 7.64 -0.98
N THR A 151 -17.04 8.46 -0.76
CA THR A 151 -17.52 9.44 -1.72
C THR A 151 -16.48 10.56 -1.89
N PHE A 152 -16.29 11.03 -3.12
CA PHE A 152 -15.37 12.13 -3.40
C PHE A 152 -15.89 13.45 -2.81
N GLU A 153 -15.09 14.06 -1.94
CA GLU A 153 -15.42 15.34 -1.28
C GLU A 153 -14.48 16.48 -1.70
N GLY A 154 -13.65 16.26 -2.71
CA GLY A 154 -12.62 17.19 -3.16
C GLY A 154 -11.19 16.67 -2.89
N ILE A 155 -10.21 17.59 -2.92
CA ILE A 155 -8.85 17.25 -2.51
C ILE A 155 -8.84 17.08 -0.99
N THR A 156 -8.39 15.92 -0.49
CA THR A 156 -8.38 15.55 0.93
C THR A 156 -7.38 16.42 1.72
N LEU A 157 -7.79 17.62 2.09
CA LEU A 157 -6.96 18.59 2.83
C LEU A 157 -7.48 18.87 4.24
N TYR A 158 -8.71 18.44 4.56
CA TYR A 158 -9.39 18.88 5.76
C TYR A 158 -9.64 17.75 6.75
N GLU A 159 -9.39 18.01 8.02
CA GLU A 159 -9.58 17.04 9.11
C GLU A 159 -11.03 16.57 9.28
N HIS A 160 -12.02 17.38 8.91
CA HIS A 160 -13.43 17.01 9.03
C HIS A 160 -13.84 15.83 8.13
N GLU A 161 -13.03 15.46 7.12
CA GLU A 161 -13.25 14.27 6.28
C GLU A 161 -12.78 12.97 6.96
N ARG A 162 -11.81 13.06 7.90
CA ARG A 162 -11.20 11.90 8.58
C ARG A 162 -12.21 10.88 9.12
N PRO A 163 -13.23 11.25 9.92
CA PRO A 163 -14.21 10.28 10.48
C PRO A 163 -14.99 9.53 9.39
N ARG A 164 -15.29 10.19 8.27
CA ARG A 164 -16.04 9.57 7.17
C ARG A 164 -15.18 8.60 6.37
N MET A 165 -13.89 8.90 6.16
CA MET A 165 -12.93 7.95 5.56
C MET A 165 -12.80 6.70 6.42
N VAL A 166 -12.64 6.86 7.74
CA VAL A 166 -12.59 5.74 8.69
C VAL A 166 -13.86 4.91 8.65
N ALA A 167 -15.03 5.55 8.67
CA ALA A 167 -16.33 4.86 8.58
C ALA A 167 -16.50 4.13 7.24
N SER A 168 -16.00 4.71 6.14
CA SER A 168 -16.04 4.09 4.80
C SER A 168 -15.11 2.88 4.69
N LEU A 169 -13.95 2.90 5.34
CA LEU A 169 -13.07 1.74 5.42
C LEU A 169 -13.69 0.63 6.29
N GLY A 170 -14.24 0.99 7.46
CA GLY A 170 -14.80 0.05 8.44
C GLY A 170 -13.75 -0.99 8.88
N ASP A 171 -14.13 -2.25 8.81
CA ASP A 171 -13.28 -3.42 9.09
C ASP A 171 -12.42 -3.90 7.90
N LYS A 172 -12.53 -3.23 6.76
CA LYS A 172 -11.87 -3.61 5.51
C LYS A 172 -10.42 -3.13 5.45
N HIS A 173 -9.71 -3.58 4.41
CA HIS A 173 -8.31 -3.25 4.18
C HIS A 173 -8.07 -2.46 2.88
N ILE A 174 -9.14 -2.16 2.14
CA ILE A 174 -9.08 -1.39 0.90
C ILE A 174 -10.12 -0.29 0.98
N LEU A 175 -9.69 0.96 0.84
CA LEU A 175 -10.55 2.12 0.72
C LEU A 175 -10.49 2.66 -0.71
N ALA A 176 -11.54 2.42 -1.47
CA ALA A 176 -11.72 3.01 -2.80
C ALA A 176 -12.25 4.44 -2.63
N LEU A 177 -11.41 5.41 -2.94
CA LEU A 177 -11.75 6.83 -2.97
C LEU A 177 -12.40 7.11 -4.33
N ARG A 178 -13.72 7.28 -4.36
CA ARG A 178 -14.49 7.52 -5.60
C ARG A 178 -13.92 8.69 -6.39
N ASN A 179 -13.77 8.54 -7.70
CA ASN A 179 -13.25 9.58 -8.60
C ASN A 179 -11.83 10.09 -8.27
N HIS A 180 -11.07 9.35 -7.44
CA HIS A 180 -9.77 9.76 -6.97
C HIS A 180 -8.75 8.62 -7.17
N GLY A 181 -8.72 7.64 -6.29
CA GLY A 181 -7.74 6.56 -6.29
C GLY A 181 -8.07 5.49 -5.27
N ILE A 182 -7.05 4.87 -4.71
CA ILE A 182 -7.20 3.81 -3.72
C ILE A 182 -6.22 3.98 -2.57
N ALA A 183 -6.63 3.58 -1.36
CA ALA A 183 -5.73 3.33 -0.26
C ALA A 183 -5.84 1.86 0.17
N VAL A 184 -4.73 1.15 0.25
CA VAL A 184 -4.64 -0.17 0.89
C VAL A 184 -4.01 -0.02 2.26
N ALA A 185 -4.55 -0.71 3.27
CA ALA A 185 -4.18 -0.55 4.67
C ALA A 185 -4.00 -1.93 5.32
N GLU A 186 -2.76 -2.29 5.66
CA GLU A 186 -2.41 -3.64 6.11
C GLU A 186 -1.41 -3.64 7.27
N GLY A 187 -1.24 -4.80 7.90
CA GLY A 187 -0.40 -5.01 9.07
C GLY A 187 1.11 -5.00 8.81
N SER A 188 1.58 -4.84 7.57
CA SER A 188 3.00 -4.66 7.24
C SER A 188 3.18 -4.12 5.82
N VAL A 189 4.37 -3.58 5.51
CA VAL A 189 4.74 -3.11 4.17
C VAL A 189 4.57 -4.22 3.12
N ALA A 190 5.04 -5.41 3.42
CA ALA A 190 4.93 -6.55 2.50
C ALA A 190 3.48 -6.96 2.21
N LYS A 191 2.61 -6.97 3.24
CA LYS A 191 1.18 -7.26 3.08
C LYS A 191 0.47 -6.17 2.28
N ALA A 192 0.76 -4.89 2.57
CA ALA A 192 0.19 -3.76 1.84
C ALA A 192 0.61 -3.78 0.37
N PHE A 193 1.89 -4.06 0.07
CA PHE A 193 2.36 -4.17 -1.31
C PHE A 193 1.69 -5.33 -2.06
N PHE A 194 1.55 -6.50 -1.44
CA PHE A 194 0.87 -7.65 -2.06
C PHE A 194 -0.61 -7.33 -2.33
N LEU A 195 -1.29 -6.68 -1.38
CA LEU A 195 -2.69 -6.29 -1.56
C LEU A 195 -2.84 -5.25 -2.67
N LEU A 196 -1.98 -4.22 -2.71
CA LEU A 196 -1.98 -3.24 -3.80
C LEU A 196 -1.73 -3.91 -5.15
N TRP A 197 -0.77 -4.84 -5.24
CA TRP A 197 -0.51 -5.58 -6.46
C TRP A 197 -1.77 -6.33 -6.94
N THR A 198 -2.50 -6.96 -6.02
CA THR A 198 -3.75 -7.66 -6.35
C THR A 198 -4.82 -6.69 -6.86
N VAL A 199 -4.99 -5.53 -6.19
CA VAL A 199 -5.93 -4.47 -6.59
C VAL A 199 -5.58 -3.92 -7.97
N GLN A 200 -4.30 -3.64 -8.21
CA GLN A 200 -3.82 -3.14 -9.50
C GLN A 200 -4.12 -4.14 -10.63
N ARG A 201 -3.82 -5.43 -10.41
CA ARG A 201 -4.11 -6.49 -11.39
C ARG A 201 -5.60 -6.65 -11.63
N ALA A 202 -6.44 -6.52 -10.60
CA ALA A 202 -7.90 -6.54 -10.75
C ALA A 202 -8.38 -5.39 -11.63
N ALA A 203 -7.90 -4.17 -11.38
CA ALA A 203 -8.25 -2.98 -12.16
C ALA A 203 -7.81 -3.10 -13.61
N GLU A 204 -6.57 -3.54 -13.86
CA GLU A 204 -6.03 -3.74 -15.22
C GLU A 204 -6.86 -4.76 -16.02
N VAL A 205 -7.19 -5.91 -15.41
CA VAL A 205 -7.99 -6.96 -16.05
C VAL A 205 -9.41 -6.47 -16.31
N GLN A 206 -10.04 -5.79 -15.34
CA GLN A 206 -11.38 -5.22 -15.52
C GLN A 206 -11.42 -4.19 -16.64
N CYS A 207 -10.46 -3.28 -16.72
CA CYS A 207 -10.36 -2.31 -17.81
C CYS A 207 -10.15 -2.99 -19.17
N ALA A 208 -9.28 -3.99 -19.23
CA ALA A 208 -9.00 -4.72 -20.47
C ALA A 208 -10.21 -5.55 -20.91
N ALA A 209 -10.87 -6.26 -19.99
CA ALA A 209 -12.09 -7.05 -20.31
C ALA A 209 -13.23 -6.15 -20.79
N GLY A 210 -13.44 -5.00 -20.12
CA GLY A 210 -14.48 -4.05 -20.52
C GLY A 210 -14.27 -3.38 -21.88
N ALA A 211 -13.07 -3.49 -22.47
CA ALA A 211 -12.78 -3.03 -23.83
C ALA A 211 -13.02 -4.11 -24.91
N LEU A 212 -13.20 -5.37 -24.51
CA LEU A 212 -13.46 -6.48 -25.44
C LEU A 212 -14.97 -6.59 -25.74
N PRO A 213 -15.36 -6.97 -26.97
CA PRO A 213 -16.76 -7.26 -27.28
C PRO A 213 -17.19 -8.61 -26.68
N GLY A 214 -18.47 -8.73 -26.37
CA GLY A 214 -19.09 -9.94 -25.85
C GLY A 214 -19.52 -9.79 -24.39
N ASP A 215 -20.28 -10.77 -23.92
CA ASP A 215 -20.78 -10.80 -22.54
C ASP A 215 -19.72 -11.34 -21.58
N ASP A 216 -19.69 -10.80 -20.36
CA ASP A 216 -18.86 -11.32 -19.30
C ASP A 216 -19.31 -12.74 -18.87
N ASN A 217 -18.35 -13.56 -18.42
CA ASN A 217 -18.62 -14.85 -17.79
C ASN A 217 -18.60 -14.68 -16.25
N PRO A 218 -19.74 -14.45 -15.60
CA PRO A 218 -19.78 -14.11 -14.19
C PRO A 218 -19.38 -15.30 -13.31
N LEU A 219 -18.56 -15.03 -12.28
CA LEU A 219 -18.25 -16.02 -11.25
C LEU A 219 -19.43 -16.17 -10.27
N PRO A 220 -19.86 -17.41 -9.97
CA PRO A 220 -20.86 -17.63 -8.92
C PRO A 220 -20.42 -17.07 -7.57
N LEU A 221 -21.38 -16.50 -6.82
CA LEU A 221 -21.12 -15.89 -5.51
C LEU A 221 -20.29 -16.78 -4.55
N PRO A 222 -20.59 -18.10 -4.40
CA PRO A 222 -19.78 -18.96 -3.52
C PRO A 222 -18.30 -19.09 -3.95
N ILE A 223 -18.01 -18.89 -5.23
CA ILE A 223 -16.62 -18.91 -5.74
C ILE A 223 -15.92 -17.60 -5.40
N GLN A 224 -16.60 -16.45 -5.49
CA GLN A 224 -16.06 -15.16 -5.08
C GLN A 224 -15.75 -15.15 -3.58
N GLU A 225 -16.67 -15.61 -2.74
CA GLU A 225 -16.50 -15.76 -1.29
C GLU A 225 -15.30 -16.66 -0.95
N LYS A 226 -15.23 -17.83 -1.56
CA LYS A 226 -14.10 -18.76 -1.38
C LYS A 226 -12.77 -18.16 -1.77
N CYS A 227 -12.70 -17.43 -2.89
CA CYS A 227 -11.49 -16.74 -3.32
C CYS A 227 -11.04 -15.68 -2.30
N ALA A 228 -11.97 -14.88 -1.77
CA ALA A 228 -11.68 -13.87 -0.77
C ALA A 228 -11.16 -14.48 0.54
N GLU A 229 -11.77 -15.58 1.02
CA GLU A 229 -11.30 -16.33 2.20
C GLU A 229 -9.88 -16.88 2.00
N GLN A 230 -9.61 -17.51 0.86
CA GLN A 230 -8.28 -18.03 0.54
C GLN A 230 -7.23 -16.92 0.49
N THR A 231 -7.57 -15.77 -0.06
CA THR A 231 -6.67 -14.59 -0.09
C THR A 231 -6.43 -14.06 1.32
N ALA A 232 -7.46 -13.98 2.16
CA ALA A 232 -7.30 -13.57 3.55
C ALA A 232 -6.39 -14.52 4.34
N MET A 233 -6.45 -15.84 4.07
CA MET A 233 -5.51 -16.81 4.64
C MET A 233 -4.07 -16.55 4.19
N LEU A 234 -3.84 -16.32 2.89
CA LEU A 234 -2.50 -16.03 2.36
C LEU A 234 -1.90 -14.74 2.94
N ILE A 235 -2.71 -13.70 3.10
CA ILE A 235 -2.25 -12.41 3.68
C ILE A 235 -1.96 -12.55 5.18
N ARG A 236 -2.75 -13.36 5.91
CA ARG A 236 -2.49 -13.63 7.34
C ARG A 236 -1.17 -14.36 7.55
N ASP A 237 -0.80 -15.25 6.65
CA ASP A 237 0.52 -15.87 6.64
C ASP A 237 1.55 -14.82 6.19
N SER A 238 2.21 -14.18 7.16
CA SER A 238 3.24 -13.18 6.92
C SER A 238 4.40 -13.72 6.07
N GLY A 239 4.66 -15.03 6.13
CA GLY A 239 5.69 -15.68 5.32
C GLY A 239 5.38 -15.60 3.82
N PHE A 240 4.12 -15.69 3.41
CA PHE A 240 3.75 -15.56 2.00
C PHE A 240 3.98 -14.15 1.46
N ALA A 241 3.45 -13.13 2.12
CA ALA A 241 3.59 -11.73 1.67
C ALA A 241 5.07 -11.29 1.67
N ASN A 242 5.85 -11.70 2.68
CA ASN A 242 7.28 -11.41 2.74
C ASN A 242 8.04 -12.08 1.58
N LYS A 243 7.78 -13.36 1.30
CA LYS A 243 8.40 -14.04 0.15
C LYS A 243 8.12 -13.36 -1.17
N PHE A 244 6.88 -12.89 -1.37
CA PHE A 244 6.49 -12.13 -2.55
C PHE A 244 7.24 -10.80 -2.63
N PHE A 245 7.20 -10.00 -1.56
CA PHE A 245 7.86 -8.70 -1.48
C PHE A 245 9.37 -8.82 -1.71
N ASP A 246 10.03 -9.75 -1.02
CA ASP A 246 11.48 -9.99 -1.14
C ASP A 246 11.86 -10.44 -2.56
N ALA A 247 11.02 -11.25 -3.20
CA ALA A 247 11.26 -11.66 -4.59
C ALA A 247 11.20 -10.47 -5.55
N MET A 248 10.25 -9.54 -5.33
CA MET A 248 10.13 -8.32 -6.13
C MET A 248 11.29 -7.36 -5.87
N VAL A 249 11.72 -7.20 -4.62
CA VAL A 249 12.91 -6.39 -4.27
C VAL A 249 14.16 -6.97 -4.93
N ARG A 250 14.38 -8.29 -4.86
CA ARG A 250 15.54 -8.92 -5.53
C ARG A 250 15.51 -8.72 -7.05
N LYS A 251 14.32 -8.83 -7.67
CA LYS A 251 14.15 -8.59 -9.11
C LYS A 251 14.49 -7.14 -9.47
N MET A 252 13.90 -6.19 -8.79
CA MET A 252 14.17 -4.76 -8.97
C MET A 252 15.67 -4.46 -8.79
N LYS A 253 16.28 -4.99 -7.72
CA LYS A 253 17.70 -4.78 -7.42
C LYS A 253 18.60 -5.34 -8.51
N ALA A 254 18.30 -6.52 -9.04
CA ALA A 254 19.07 -7.13 -10.13
C ALA A 254 18.99 -6.33 -11.44
N GLU A 255 17.83 -5.72 -11.73
CA GLU A 255 17.60 -4.99 -12.99
C GLU A 255 18.01 -3.51 -12.92
N THR A 256 17.96 -2.89 -11.74
CA THR A 256 18.15 -1.43 -11.59
C THR A 256 19.32 -1.04 -10.68
N GLY A 257 19.87 -1.97 -9.92
CA GLY A 257 20.87 -1.69 -8.87
C GLY A 257 20.27 -1.02 -7.61
N ARG A 258 18.97 -0.69 -7.60
CA ARG A 258 18.28 -0.02 -6.47
C ARG A 258 17.79 -1.03 -5.43
N GLY A 259 17.79 -0.64 -4.15
CA GLY A 259 17.27 -1.41 -3.02
C GLY A 259 18.26 -1.57 -1.87
N TRP A 260 17.72 -1.79 -0.69
CA TRP A 260 18.44 -1.95 0.59
C TRP A 260 18.38 -3.36 1.14
#